data_91ad80d528a2ee89450e8a2867ef64c5
#
_entry.id   91ad80d528a2ee89450e8a2867ef64c5
#
_cell.length_a   1.000
_cell.length_b   1.000
_cell.length_c   1.000
_cell.angle_alpha   90.00
_cell.angle_beta   90.00
_cell.angle_gamma   90.00
#
_symmetry.space_group_name_H-M   'P 1'
#
loop_
_entity.id
_entity.type
_entity.pdbx_description
1 polymer ?
#
loop_
_entity_poly.entity_id
_entity_poly.type
_entity_poly.pdbx_seq_one_letter_code
_entity_poly.pdbx_strand_id
1 'polypeptide(L)'
;GGRNYEMYGEDPELVAQTSAAFVRGMQSAGIAACAKHFLANNQETNRNTTDSHLSKRVMMELYARGFEAAIEDGHVLCIMSAYNAVNGEFTSYSKKLLTDLLRGELHFDGAIVSDWGAAGQNKEGTLAAGMDLIQPGPNDMTACKQAVQEGRLSEKVLNDCVAHILQLIVEIKENQRRIPAQYDADALLQTACRTIEDGAVLLKNENAVLPLTETQRVVFWGARSR
;
A
#
# COMPACT_ATOMS: atom_id res chain seq x y z
N GLY A 1 -9.62 -10.47 -7.25
CA GLY A 1 -8.31 -10.79 -6.70
C GLY A 1 -8.40 -11.63 -5.42
N GLY A 2 -7.30 -12.29 -5.04
CA GLY A 2 -7.27 -13.17 -3.88
C GLY A 2 -7.37 -12.44 -2.53
N ARG A 3 -7.21 -11.12 -2.51
CA ARG A 3 -7.22 -10.27 -1.31
C ARG A 3 -8.22 -9.13 -1.41
N ASN A 4 -9.38 -9.40 -1.99
CA ASN A 4 -10.44 -8.38 -2.16
C ASN A 4 -10.88 -7.72 -0.85
N TYR A 5 -10.80 -8.45 0.28
CA TYR A 5 -11.16 -7.95 1.61
C TYR A 5 -10.29 -6.80 2.11
N GLU A 6 -9.15 -6.52 1.48
CA GLU A 6 -8.28 -5.39 1.81
C GLU A 6 -8.23 -4.33 0.70
N MET A 7 -9.12 -4.43 -0.29
CA MET A 7 -9.21 -3.52 -1.42
C MET A 7 -10.46 -2.65 -1.30
N TYR A 8 -10.38 -1.40 -1.72
CA TYR A 8 -11.53 -0.49 -1.70
C TYR A 8 -12.54 -0.75 -2.81
N GLY A 9 -12.18 -1.53 -3.84
CA GLY A 9 -13.06 -1.89 -4.95
C GLY A 9 -12.29 -2.11 -6.24
N GLU A 10 -13.03 -2.28 -7.33
CA GLU A 10 -12.49 -2.47 -8.68
C GLU A 10 -12.58 -1.19 -9.53
N ASP A 11 -13.40 -0.23 -9.13
CA ASP A 11 -13.51 1.08 -9.77
C ASP A 11 -12.31 1.96 -9.38
N PRO A 12 -11.48 2.40 -10.33
CA PRO A 12 -10.26 3.15 -10.03
C PRO A 12 -10.55 4.53 -9.41
N GLU A 13 -11.69 5.15 -9.71
CA GLU A 13 -12.04 6.43 -9.09
C GLU A 13 -12.54 6.25 -7.66
N LEU A 14 -13.33 5.22 -7.37
CA LEU A 14 -13.70 4.87 -6.01
C LEU A 14 -12.46 4.57 -5.16
N VAL A 15 -11.51 3.80 -5.70
CA VAL A 15 -10.23 3.51 -5.04
C VAL A 15 -9.45 4.81 -4.80
N ALA A 16 -9.38 5.71 -5.77
CA ALA A 16 -8.69 6.99 -5.67
C ALA A 16 -9.25 7.85 -4.53
N GLN A 17 -10.55 8.09 -4.53
CA GLN A 17 -11.22 8.92 -3.51
C GLN A 17 -11.10 8.32 -2.11
N THR A 18 -11.30 7.01 -1.99
CA THR A 18 -11.26 6.32 -0.69
C THR A 18 -9.84 6.25 -0.15
N SER A 19 -8.84 5.91 -0.99
CA SER A 19 -7.43 5.83 -0.55
C SER A 19 -6.91 7.19 -0.08
N ALA A 20 -7.18 8.27 -0.82
CA ALA A 20 -6.78 9.61 -0.43
C ALA A 20 -7.41 10.04 0.91
N ALA A 21 -8.72 9.78 1.08
CA ALA A 21 -9.41 10.10 2.33
C ALA A 21 -8.86 9.29 3.51
N PHE A 22 -8.61 7.99 3.30
CA PHE A 22 -8.06 7.11 4.33
C PHE A 22 -6.64 7.53 4.75
N VAL A 23 -5.78 7.85 3.78
CA VAL A 23 -4.42 8.35 4.03
C VAL A 23 -4.45 9.64 4.85
N ARG A 24 -5.26 10.62 4.44
CA ARG A 24 -5.42 11.87 5.22
C ARG A 24 -5.88 11.59 6.64
N GLY A 25 -6.87 10.71 6.81
CA GLY A 25 -7.39 10.34 8.13
C GLY A 25 -6.31 9.71 9.02
N MET A 26 -5.57 8.72 8.53
CA MET A 26 -4.47 8.09 9.26
C MET A 26 -3.38 9.10 9.64
N GLN A 27 -2.93 9.91 8.69
CA GLN A 27 -1.84 10.84 8.90
C GLN A 27 -2.22 12.01 9.81
N SER A 28 -3.50 12.42 9.81
CA SER A 28 -4.01 13.40 10.78
C SER A 28 -3.97 12.91 12.23
N ALA A 29 -4.00 11.57 12.43
CA ALA A 29 -3.80 10.94 13.73
C ALA A 29 -2.32 10.72 14.09
N GLY A 30 -1.38 11.24 13.31
CA GLY A 30 0.06 11.19 13.60
C GLY A 30 0.74 9.88 13.20
N ILE A 31 0.13 9.08 12.32
CA ILE A 31 0.65 7.79 11.86
C ILE A 31 0.90 7.89 10.36
N ALA A 32 2.08 7.49 9.90
CA ALA A 32 2.35 7.39 8.47
C ALA A 32 1.52 6.29 7.81
N ALA A 33 0.78 6.63 6.77
CA ALA A 33 0.12 5.64 5.92
C ALA A 33 1.13 5.02 4.95
N CYS A 34 0.91 3.74 4.59
CA CYS A 34 1.66 3.04 3.57
C CYS A 34 0.70 2.44 2.54
N ALA A 35 0.59 3.05 1.38
CA ALA A 35 -0.24 2.54 0.29
C ALA A 35 0.41 1.32 -0.36
N LYS A 36 -0.40 0.28 -0.67
CA LYS A 36 0.13 -1.01 -1.16
C LYS A 36 -0.87 -1.74 -2.07
N HIS A 37 -0.41 -2.66 -2.86
CA HIS A 37 0.96 -2.98 -3.22
C HIS A 37 1.24 -2.40 -4.62
N PHE A 38 2.27 -1.63 -4.79
CA PHE A 38 2.62 -0.97 -6.04
C PHE A 38 3.43 -1.92 -6.91
N LEU A 39 2.91 -2.48 -8.05
CA LEU A 39 1.51 -2.35 -8.51
C LEU A 39 1.09 -3.66 -9.20
N ALA A 40 -0.20 -3.77 -9.48
CA ALA A 40 -0.82 -4.84 -10.26
C ALA A 40 -0.66 -6.26 -9.70
N ASN A 41 -0.67 -6.41 -8.37
CA ASN A 41 -0.74 -7.70 -7.69
C ASN A 41 -2.18 -8.20 -7.66
N ASN A 42 -2.64 -8.78 -8.77
CA ASN A 42 -4.05 -9.13 -8.98
C ASN A 42 -4.45 -10.48 -8.40
N GLN A 43 -3.52 -11.34 -8.03
CA GLN A 43 -3.81 -12.69 -7.56
C GLN A 43 -2.82 -13.16 -6.49
N GLU A 44 -3.31 -14.04 -5.60
CA GLU A 44 -2.47 -14.68 -4.58
C GLU A 44 -1.79 -15.95 -5.10
N THR A 45 -2.44 -16.68 -5.98
CA THR A 45 -1.87 -17.89 -6.58
C THR A 45 -0.62 -17.54 -7.37
N ASN A 46 0.52 -18.11 -6.98
CA ASN A 46 1.83 -17.88 -7.61
C ASN A 46 2.26 -16.40 -7.64
N ARG A 47 1.81 -15.57 -6.69
CA ARG A 47 2.08 -14.13 -6.65
C ARG A 47 3.56 -13.76 -6.75
N ASN A 48 4.46 -14.64 -6.29
CA ASN A 48 5.91 -14.43 -6.33
C ASN A 48 6.54 -14.72 -7.71
N THR A 49 5.76 -15.24 -8.65
CA THR A 49 6.22 -15.62 -10.01
C THR A 49 5.30 -15.13 -11.11
N THR A 50 4.18 -14.52 -10.75
CA THR A 50 3.22 -13.96 -11.71
C THR A 50 3.81 -12.74 -12.40
N ASP A 51 3.58 -12.63 -13.72
CA ASP A 51 3.89 -11.45 -14.52
C ASP A 51 2.61 -10.84 -15.08
N SER A 52 2.31 -9.63 -14.68
CA SER A 52 1.13 -8.87 -15.13
C SER A 52 1.47 -8.07 -16.37
N HIS A 53 0.93 -8.47 -17.54
CA HIS A 53 1.16 -7.77 -18.79
C HIS A 53 0.17 -6.64 -18.99
N LEU A 54 0.66 -5.41 -18.95
CA LEU A 54 -0.15 -4.18 -19.00
C LEU A 54 0.35 -3.22 -20.06
N SER A 55 -0.58 -2.62 -20.82
CA SER A 55 -0.26 -1.42 -21.58
C SER A 55 -0.03 -0.23 -20.65
N LYS A 56 0.73 0.78 -21.11
CA LYS A 56 0.93 2.03 -20.34
C LYS A 56 -0.40 2.66 -19.93
N ARG A 57 -1.38 2.68 -20.84
CA ARG A 57 -2.71 3.24 -20.59
C ARG A 57 -3.42 2.51 -19.46
N VAL A 58 -3.49 1.18 -19.51
CA VAL A 58 -4.13 0.37 -18.47
C VAL A 58 -3.41 0.53 -17.13
N MET A 59 -2.07 0.59 -17.16
CA MET A 59 -1.26 0.84 -15.97
C MET A 59 -1.67 2.16 -15.29
N MET A 60 -1.77 3.25 -16.04
CA MET A 60 -2.08 4.57 -15.51
C MET A 60 -3.55 4.70 -15.09
N GLU A 61 -4.49 4.32 -15.98
CA GLU A 61 -5.92 4.58 -15.75
C GLU A 61 -6.55 3.66 -14.70
N LEU A 62 -6.05 2.42 -14.55
CA LEU A 62 -6.64 1.45 -13.63
C LEU A 62 -5.77 1.20 -12.38
N TYR A 63 -4.47 0.94 -12.56
CA TYR A 63 -3.62 0.48 -11.45
C TYR A 63 -2.92 1.61 -10.71
N ALA A 64 -2.45 2.63 -11.41
CA ALA A 64 -1.74 3.74 -10.80
C ALA A 64 -2.69 4.79 -10.21
N ARG A 65 -3.93 4.91 -10.71
CA ARG A 65 -4.89 5.96 -10.33
C ARG A 65 -5.11 6.08 -8.81
N GLY A 66 -5.21 4.95 -8.10
CA GLY A 66 -5.35 4.94 -6.63
C GLY A 66 -4.10 5.43 -5.91
N PHE A 67 -2.91 5.12 -6.43
CA PHE A 67 -1.64 5.61 -5.89
C PHE A 67 -1.43 7.09 -6.19
N GLU A 68 -1.77 7.54 -7.40
CA GLU A 68 -1.74 8.95 -7.79
C GLU A 68 -2.57 9.79 -6.80
N ALA A 69 -3.81 9.41 -6.53
CA ALA A 69 -4.66 10.11 -5.56
C ALA A 69 -4.12 10.02 -4.11
N ALA A 70 -3.55 8.87 -3.73
CA ALA A 70 -2.91 8.74 -2.43
C ALA A 70 -1.70 9.69 -2.28
N ILE A 71 -0.99 9.96 -3.38
CA ILE A 71 0.15 10.90 -3.42
C ILE A 71 -0.35 12.35 -3.45
N GLU A 72 -1.14 12.70 -4.46
CA GLU A 72 -1.53 14.10 -4.74
C GLU A 72 -2.52 14.65 -3.70
N ASP A 73 -3.56 13.88 -3.41
CA ASP A 73 -4.65 14.30 -2.52
C ASP A 73 -4.46 13.80 -1.09
N GLY A 74 -3.85 12.63 -0.93
CA GLY A 74 -3.61 12.00 0.37
C GLY A 74 -2.32 12.42 1.05
N HIS A 75 -1.31 12.84 0.30
CA HIS A 75 0.06 13.12 0.74
C HIS A 75 0.68 11.93 1.48
N VAL A 76 0.52 10.72 0.90
CA VAL A 76 1.00 9.47 1.50
C VAL A 76 2.51 9.49 1.71
N LEU A 77 2.97 9.08 2.90
CA LEU A 77 4.37 9.12 3.29
C LEU A 77 5.15 7.87 2.91
N CYS A 78 4.46 6.76 2.66
CA CYS A 78 5.09 5.49 2.34
C CYS A 78 4.31 4.73 1.26
N ILE A 79 5.03 4.05 0.36
CA ILE A 79 4.44 3.13 -0.62
C ILE A 79 5.20 1.82 -0.58
N MET A 80 4.46 0.69 -0.59
CA MET A 80 5.03 -0.65 -0.60
C MET A 80 4.96 -1.24 -2.01
N SER A 81 6.09 -1.76 -2.51
CA SER A 81 6.12 -2.51 -3.76
C SER A 81 5.38 -3.84 -3.66
N ALA A 82 5.11 -4.47 -4.80
CA ALA A 82 4.42 -5.76 -4.86
C ALA A 82 5.39 -6.94 -5.06
N TYR A 83 4.86 -8.15 -4.97
CA TYR A 83 5.64 -9.38 -5.23
C TYR A 83 5.81 -9.70 -6.70
N ASN A 84 4.78 -9.41 -7.50
CA ASN A 84 4.69 -9.82 -8.90
C ASN A 84 5.65 -9.06 -9.80
N ALA A 85 5.87 -9.61 -10.98
CA ALA A 85 6.44 -8.88 -12.09
C ALA A 85 5.37 -8.09 -12.86
N VAL A 86 5.80 -7.07 -13.56
CA VAL A 86 4.99 -6.30 -14.53
C VAL A 86 5.82 -6.17 -15.81
N ASN A 87 5.28 -6.67 -16.91
CA ASN A 87 5.93 -6.64 -18.21
C ASN A 87 7.37 -7.19 -18.19
N GLY A 88 7.59 -8.29 -17.47
CA GLY A 88 8.85 -9.01 -17.38
C GLY A 88 9.83 -8.55 -16.30
N GLU A 89 9.50 -7.51 -15.53
CA GLU A 89 10.35 -7.02 -14.44
C GLU A 89 9.61 -7.09 -13.10
N PHE A 90 10.23 -7.68 -12.07
CA PHE A 90 9.65 -7.67 -10.73
C PHE A 90 9.55 -6.25 -10.18
N THR A 91 8.41 -5.92 -9.59
CA THR A 91 8.13 -4.56 -9.10
C THR A 91 9.18 -4.06 -8.11
N SER A 92 9.69 -4.95 -7.24
CA SER A 92 10.65 -4.61 -6.19
C SER A 92 12.02 -4.14 -6.68
N TYR A 93 12.38 -4.43 -7.95
CA TYR A 93 13.65 -3.97 -8.53
C TYR A 93 13.52 -3.44 -9.96
N SER A 94 12.32 -3.02 -10.34
CA SER A 94 12.08 -2.33 -11.62
C SER A 94 12.30 -0.83 -11.48
N LYS A 95 13.39 -0.34 -12.08
CA LYS A 95 13.66 1.09 -12.17
C LYS A 95 12.53 1.83 -12.90
N LYS A 96 11.95 1.21 -13.95
CA LYS A 96 10.83 1.80 -14.70
C LYS A 96 9.61 2.07 -13.79
N LEU A 97 9.35 1.18 -12.82
CA LEU A 97 8.21 1.32 -11.93
C LEU A 97 8.53 2.23 -10.73
N LEU A 98 9.65 2.01 -10.04
CA LEU A 98 9.95 2.72 -8.79
C LEU A 98 10.53 4.11 -9.02
N THR A 99 11.46 4.24 -9.99
CA THR A 99 12.09 5.54 -10.28
C THR A 99 11.31 6.30 -11.34
N ASP A 100 11.12 5.71 -12.53
CA ASP A 100 10.64 6.47 -13.67
C ASP A 100 9.13 6.77 -13.55
N LEU A 101 8.31 5.79 -13.15
CA LEU A 101 6.87 5.98 -12.95
C LEU A 101 6.56 6.60 -11.58
N LEU A 102 6.92 5.93 -10.48
CA LEU A 102 6.46 6.35 -9.16
C LEU A 102 7.06 7.68 -8.72
N ARG A 103 8.40 7.83 -8.81
CA ARG A 103 9.03 9.11 -8.46
C ARG A 103 8.97 10.15 -9.58
N GLY A 104 9.12 9.71 -10.84
CA GLY A 104 9.19 10.62 -11.99
C GLY A 104 7.83 11.12 -12.45
N GLU A 105 6.90 10.23 -12.83
CA GLU A 105 5.61 10.62 -13.39
C GLU A 105 4.56 10.92 -12.32
N LEU A 106 4.53 10.15 -11.21
CA LEU A 106 3.60 10.35 -10.11
C LEU A 106 4.14 11.27 -9.01
N HIS A 107 5.36 11.76 -9.15
CA HIS A 107 6.01 12.74 -8.24
C HIS A 107 6.04 12.32 -6.76
N PHE A 108 6.14 11.01 -6.49
CA PHE A 108 6.24 10.51 -5.13
C PHE A 108 7.63 10.80 -4.54
N ASP A 109 7.66 11.52 -3.43
CA ASP A 109 8.88 11.91 -2.70
C ASP A 109 9.07 11.21 -1.35
N GLY A 110 8.08 10.41 -0.91
CA GLY A 110 8.14 9.63 0.32
C GLY A 110 8.99 8.36 0.24
N ALA A 111 8.92 7.53 1.28
CA ALA A 111 9.69 6.29 1.36
C ALA A 111 9.04 5.15 0.57
N ILE A 112 9.86 4.40 -0.18
CA ILE A 112 9.45 3.16 -0.86
C ILE A 112 9.98 1.96 -0.08
N VAL A 113 9.07 1.05 0.33
CA VAL A 113 9.43 -0.18 1.06
C VAL A 113 9.09 -1.41 0.24
N SER A 114 9.87 -2.48 0.40
CA SER A 114 9.53 -3.76 -0.23
C SER A 114 8.43 -4.48 0.55
N ASP A 115 7.61 -5.29 -0.14
CA ASP A 115 6.86 -6.34 0.55
C ASP A 115 7.83 -7.38 1.15
N TRP A 116 7.36 -8.20 2.10
CA TRP A 116 8.18 -9.12 2.90
C TRP A 116 8.89 -10.15 2.04
N GLY A 117 10.21 -9.99 1.90
CA GLY A 117 11.04 -10.86 1.08
C GLY A 117 10.97 -10.62 -0.43
N ALA A 118 10.22 -9.62 -0.91
CA ALA A 118 10.07 -9.33 -2.34
C ALA A 118 11.38 -8.94 -3.05
N ALA A 119 12.35 -8.37 -2.32
CA ALA A 119 13.69 -8.09 -2.86
C ALA A 119 14.49 -9.37 -3.19
N GLY A 120 14.14 -10.50 -2.58
CA GLY A 120 14.80 -11.78 -2.81
C GLY A 120 16.33 -11.70 -2.65
N GLN A 121 17.06 -12.25 -3.62
CA GLN A 121 18.52 -12.21 -3.67
C GLN A 121 19.07 -10.98 -4.40
N ASN A 122 18.23 -10.18 -5.06
CA ASN A 122 18.66 -9.05 -5.87
C ASN A 122 18.60 -7.71 -5.10
N LYS A 123 19.24 -7.65 -3.93
CA LYS A 123 19.23 -6.43 -3.10
C LYS A 123 19.94 -5.24 -3.77
N GLU A 124 21.00 -5.50 -4.53
CA GLU A 124 21.70 -4.49 -5.32
C GLU A 124 20.76 -3.85 -6.35
N GLY A 125 20.08 -4.69 -7.15
CA GLY A 125 19.10 -4.22 -8.14
C GLY A 125 17.90 -3.52 -7.50
N THR A 126 17.48 -3.97 -6.32
CA THR A 126 16.40 -3.35 -5.54
C THR A 126 16.76 -1.91 -5.12
N LEU A 127 17.94 -1.70 -4.56
CA LEU A 127 18.43 -0.36 -4.22
C LEU A 127 18.65 0.51 -5.46
N ALA A 128 19.26 -0.06 -6.51
CA ALA A 128 19.49 0.64 -7.77
C ALA A 128 18.19 1.09 -8.46
N ALA A 129 17.08 0.37 -8.21
CA ALA A 129 15.75 0.74 -8.71
C ALA A 129 15.06 1.84 -7.89
N GLY A 130 15.63 2.28 -6.76
CA GLY A 130 15.09 3.35 -5.93
C GLY A 130 14.23 2.89 -4.75
N MET A 131 14.35 1.61 -4.35
CA MET A 131 13.78 1.08 -3.10
C MET A 131 14.57 1.62 -1.90
N ASP A 132 13.89 2.21 -0.91
CA ASP A 132 14.56 2.81 0.25
C ASP A 132 14.75 1.83 1.39
N LEU A 133 13.79 0.90 1.61
CA LEU A 133 13.83 -0.04 2.72
C LEU A 133 13.44 -1.45 2.29
N ILE A 134 14.36 -2.39 2.50
CA ILE A 134 14.14 -3.82 2.21
C ILE A 134 13.60 -4.52 3.46
N GLN A 135 12.42 -5.11 3.34
CA GLN A 135 11.74 -5.86 4.41
C GLN A 135 11.76 -7.38 4.16
N PRO A 136 11.75 -8.21 5.23
CA PRO A 136 12.04 -7.83 6.61
C PRO A 136 13.53 -7.63 6.86
N GLY A 137 13.88 -6.79 7.84
CA GLY A 137 15.25 -6.70 8.35
C GLY A 137 15.50 -7.69 9.49
N PRO A 138 16.76 -7.85 9.95
CA PRO A 138 17.98 -7.28 9.38
C PRO A 138 18.40 -7.99 8.07
N ASN A 139 19.03 -7.24 7.18
CA ASN A 139 19.53 -7.77 5.90
C ASN A 139 21.06 -7.87 5.89
N ASP A 140 21.59 -8.94 5.31
CA ASP A 140 22.99 -8.96 4.90
C ASP A 140 23.15 -8.05 3.66
N MET A 141 23.89 -6.97 3.84
CA MET A 141 24.18 -5.96 2.84
C MET A 141 25.62 -6.01 2.32
N THR A 142 26.34 -7.11 2.57
CA THR A 142 27.76 -7.26 2.17
C THR A 142 27.93 -7.08 0.65
N ALA A 143 27.07 -7.73 -0.15
CA ALA A 143 27.09 -7.61 -1.60
C ALA A 143 26.82 -6.16 -2.08
N CYS A 144 25.91 -5.44 -1.42
CA CYS A 144 25.64 -4.03 -1.76
C CYS A 144 26.82 -3.12 -1.40
N LYS A 145 27.49 -3.35 -0.27
CA LYS A 145 28.72 -2.63 0.10
C LYS A 145 29.83 -2.86 -0.93
N GLN A 146 30.02 -4.10 -1.34
CA GLN A 146 30.98 -4.44 -2.39
C GLN A 146 30.63 -3.80 -3.72
N ALA A 147 29.33 -3.78 -4.10
CA ALA A 147 28.87 -3.14 -5.33
C ALA A 147 29.17 -1.63 -5.35
N VAL A 148 29.10 -0.95 -4.21
CA VAL A 148 29.50 0.45 -4.09
C VAL A 148 31.01 0.60 -4.27
N GLN A 149 31.82 -0.23 -3.61
CA GLN A 149 33.27 -0.19 -3.73
C GLN A 149 33.76 -0.46 -5.17
N GLU A 150 33.05 -1.31 -5.89
CA GLU A 150 33.34 -1.63 -7.29
C GLU A 150 32.70 -0.64 -8.31
N GLY A 151 31.94 0.35 -7.84
CA GLY A 151 31.27 1.35 -8.67
C GLY A 151 30.04 0.84 -9.44
N ARG A 152 29.54 -0.36 -9.13
CA ARG A 152 28.30 -0.92 -9.72
C ARG A 152 27.05 -0.30 -9.13
N LEU A 153 27.06 0.05 -7.86
CA LEU A 153 26.01 0.79 -7.17
C LEU A 153 26.55 2.18 -6.76
N SER A 154 25.86 3.23 -7.18
CA SER A 154 26.25 4.59 -6.84
C SER A 154 26.02 4.90 -5.35
N GLU A 155 27.01 5.49 -4.68
CA GLU A 155 26.86 6.01 -3.32
C GLU A 155 25.71 7.02 -3.21
N LYS A 156 25.46 7.80 -4.28
CA LYS A 156 24.32 8.71 -4.34
C LYS A 156 22.99 7.99 -4.14
N VAL A 157 22.81 6.80 -4.75
CA VAL A 157 21.57 6.00 -4.57
C VAL A 157 21.37 5.64 -3.10
N LEU A 158 22.42 5.21 -2.39
CA LEU A 158 22.32 4.91 -0.95
C LEU A 158 21.99 6.16 -0.13
N ASN A 159 22.60 7.28 -0.46
CA ASN A 159 22.32 8.53 0.23
C ASN A 159 20.88 9.00 -0.01
N ASP A 160 20.34 8.86 -1.21
CA ASP A 160 18.95 9.16 -1.52
C ASP A 160 18.00 8.25 -0.73
N CYS A 161 18.25 6.93 -0.68
CA CYS A 161 17.47 5.99 0.13
C CYS A 161 17.47 6.37 1.63
N VAL A 162 18.62 6.68 2.18
CA VAL A 162 18.75 7.11 3.58
C VAL A 162 18.02 8.43 3.82
N ALA A 163 18.10 9.37 2.88
CA ALA A 163 17.43 10.67 2.99
C ALA A 163 15.91 10.50 3.05
N HIS A 164 15.29 9.67 2.20
CA HIS A 164 13.85 9.40 2.23
C HIS A 164 13.40 8.75 3.55
N ILE A 165 14.19 7.82 4.09
CA ILE A 165 13.89 7.21 5.39
C ILE A 165 14.03 8.21 6.54
N LEU A 166 15.05 9.05 6.53
CA LEU A 166 15.22 10.09 7.55
C LEU A 166 14.10 11.12 7.49
N GLN A 167 13.70 11.54 6.29
CA GLN A 167 12.55 12.43 6.09
C GLN A 167 11.27 11.80 6.64
N LEU A 168 10.97 10.54 6.31
CA LEU A 168 9.83 9.81 6.86
C LEU A 168 9.84 9.82 8.39
N ILE A 169 10.99 9.56 9.03
CA ILE A 169 11.13 9.57 10.50
C ILE A 169 10.85 10.97 11.07
N VAL A 170 11.34 12.02 10.42
CA VAL A 170 11.11 13.40 10.87
C VAL A 170 9.62 13.74 10.79
N GLU A 171 8.98 13.45 9.66
CA GLU A 171 7.55 13.73 9.46
C GLU A 171 6.66 12.94 10.42
N ILE A 172 6.96 11.66 10.67
CA ILE A 172 6.27 10.87 11.70
C ILE A 172 6.40 11.54 13.07
N LYS A 173 7.60 11.98 13.47
CA LYS A 173 7.81 12.63 14.77
C LYS A 173 7.09 13.97 14.87
N GLU A 174 7.03 14.74 13.82
CA GLU A 174 6.29 16.00 13.77
C GLU A 174 4.78 15.75 13.87
N ASN A 175 4.27 14.77 13.16
CA ASN A 175 2.87 14.37 13.22
C ASN A 175 2.50 13.80 14.59
N GLN A 176 3.35 13.00 15.22
CA GLN A 176 3.11 12.44 16.56
C GLN A 176 2.89 13.51 17.64
N ARG A 177 3.45 14.69 17.49
CA ARG A 177 3.20 15.83 18.42
C ARG A 177 1.75 16.31 18.38
N ARG A 178 0.97 15.90 17.39
CA ARG A 178 -0.43 16.26 17.18
C ARG A 178 -1.41 15.19 17.67
N ILE A 179 -0.91 14.03 18.12
CA ILE A 179 -1.76 12.92 18.56
C ILE A 179 -2.48 13.32 19.87
N PRO A 180 -3.81 13.17 19.96
CA PRO A 180 -4.53 13.32 21.20
C PRO A 180 -4.02 12.32 22.24
N ALA A 181 -3.94 12.74 23.51
CA ALA A 181 -3.49 11.89 24.62
C ALA A 181 -4.43 10.68 24.86
N GLN A 182 -5.68 10.79 24.43
CA GLN A 182 -6.70 9.75 24.53
C GLN A 182 -7.52 9.71 23.25
N TYR A 183 -7.93 8.52 22.83
CA TYR A 183 -8.89 8.32 21.75
C TYR A 183 -10.26 7.95 22.31
N ASP A 184 -11.31 8.35 21.61
CA ASP A 184 -12.69 8.02 21.96
C ASP A 184 -13.06 6.66 21.32
N ALA A 185 -13.08 5.61 22.15
CA ALA A 185 -13.37 4.24 21.70
C ALA A 185 -14.82 4.10 21.20
N ASP A 186 -15.76 4.83 21.80
CA ASP A 186 -17.18 4.77 21.40
C ASP A 186 -17.39 5.46 20.05
N ALA A 187 -16.78 6.62 19.83
CA ALA A 187 -16.78 7.28 18.52
C ALA A 187 -16.13 6.43 17.43
N LEU A 188 -15.04 5.74 17.75
CA LEU A 188 -14.40 4.79 16.81
C LEU A 188 -15.34 3.64 16.45
N LEU A 189 -15.98 3.03 17.45
CA LEU A 189 -16.94 1.94 17.22
C LEU A 189 -18.14 2.42 16.39
N GLN A 190 -18.70 3.59 16.70
CA GLN A 190 -19.80 4.18 15.92
C GLN A 190 -19.39 4.43 14.47
N THR A 191 -18.17 4.93 14.23
CA THR A 191 -17.65 5.15 12.88
C THR A 191 -17.50 3.83 12.12
N ALA A 192 -16.98 2.78 12.77
CA ALA A 192 -16.86 1.45 12.18
C ALA A 192 -18.25 0.87 11.83
N CYS A 193 -19.23 1.00 12.70
CA CYS A 193 -20.62 0.56 12.45
C CYS A 193 -21.21 1.29 11.24
N ARG A 194 -21.11 2.62 11.18
CA ARG A 194 -21.61 3.40 10.03
C ARG A 194 -20.92 3.01 8.73
N THR A 195 -19.62 2.78 8.74
CA THR A 195 -18.89 2.35 7.55
C THR A 195 -19.42 1.01 7.01
N ILE A 196 -19.76 0.08 7.91
CA ILE A 196 -20.36 -1.20 7.52
C ILE A 196 -21.79 -1.01 7.02
N GLU A 197 -22.60 -0.20 7.71
CA GLU A 197 -23.99 0.07 7.34
C GLU A 197 -24.08 0.76 5.97
N ASP A 198 -23.27 1.78 5.72
CA ASP A 198 -23.25 2.53 4.46
C ASP A 198 -22.64 1.71 3.30
N GLY A 199 -21.70 0.80 3.61
CA GLY A 199 -21.05 -0.06 2.62
C GLY A 199 -21.81 -1.34 2.30
N ALA A 200 -22.82 -1.72 3.09
CA ALA A 200 -23.55 -2.96 2.90
C ALA A 200 -24.55 -2.85 1.72
N VAL A 201 -24.45 -3.77 0.77
CA VAL A 201 -25.35 -3.84 -0.38
C VAL A 201 -26.20 -5.09 -0.30
N LEU A 202 -27.53 -4.91 -0.22
CA LEU A 202 -28.49 -6.02 -0.22
C LEU A 202 -28.67 -6.57 -1.64
N LEU A 203 -27.94 -7.64 -1.96
CA LEU A 203 -27.96 -8.26 -3.29
C LEU A 203 -29.23 -9.07 -3.55
N LYS A 204 -29.84 -9.64 -2.51
CA LYS A 204 -31.00 -10.54 -2.62
C LYS A 204 -31.80 -10.54 -1.31
N ASN A 205 -33.11 -10.39 -1.39
CA ASN A 205 -34.02 -10.48 -0.23
C ASN A 205 -35.32 -11.21 -0.64
N GLU A 206 -35.20 -12.50 -0.91
CA GLU A 206 -36.35 -13.34 -1.23
C GLU A 206 -37.27 -13.49 0.00
N ASN A 207 -38.57 -13.45 -0.26
CA ASN A 207 -39.63 -13.55 0.75
C ASN A 207 -39.59 -12.41 1.82
N ALA A 208 -38.93 -11.27 1.52
CA ALA A 208 -38.81 -10.13 2.43
C ALA A 208 -38.35 -10.53 3.85
N VAL A 209 -37.31 -11.36 3.94
CA VAL A 209 -36.72 -11.80 5.23
C VAL A 209 -36.12 -10.61 5.99
N LEU A 210 -35.64 -9.60 5.26
CA LEU A 210 -35.15 -8.34 5.82
C LEU A 210 -36.14 -7.19 5.52
N PRO A 211 -36.32 -6.22 6.42
CA PRO A 211 -35.69 -6.11 7.75
C PRO A 211 -36.21 -7.15 8.74
N LEU A 212 -35.34 -7.51 9.70
CA LEU A 212 -35.70 -8.42 10.80
C LEU A 212 -36.78 -7.78 11.69
N THR A 213 -37.68 -8.61 12.20
CA THR A 213 -38.68 -8.18 13.18
C THR A 213 -38.29 -8.64 14.58
N GLU A 214 -38.84 -8.03 15.63
CA GLU A 214 -38.53 -8.38 17.03
C GLU A 214 -38.84 -9.83 17.38
N THR A 215 -39.69 -10.48 16.63
CA THR A 215 -40.13 -11.90 16.86
C THR A 215 -39.20 -12.91 16.24
N GLN A 216 -38.26 -12.50 15.36
CA GLN A 216 -37.36 -13.41 14.68
C GLN A 216 -36.16 -13.77 15.55
N ARG A 217 -35.82 -15.08 15.58
CA ARG A 217 -34.58 -15.54 16.19
C ARG A 217 -33.41 -15.40 15.23
N VAL A 218 -32.36 -14.72 15.65
CA VAL A 218 -31.13 -14.58 14.88
C VAL A 218 -30.07 -15.50 15.46
N VAL A 219 -29.44 -16.28 14.61
CA VAL A 219 -28.30 -17.14 14.98
C VAL A 219 -27.05 -16.61 14.29
N PHE A 220 -26.04 -16.26 15.08
CA PHE A 220 -24.72 -15.90 14.57
C PHE A 220 -23.88 -17.16 14.39
N TRP A 221 -23.33 -17.33 13.20
CA TRP A 221 -22.53 -18.49 12.85
C TRP A 221 -21.17 -18.06 12.32
N GLY A 222 -20.10 -18.59 12.90
CA GLY A 222 -18.72 -18.32 12.44
C GLY A 222 -17.70 -18.27 13.58
N ALA A 223 -16.42 -18.28 13.23
CA ALA A 223 -15.33 -18.31 14.20
C ALA A 223 -15.25 -17.05 15.10
N ARG A 224 -15.90 -15.95 14.70
CA ARG A 224 -15.93 -14.65 15.40
C ARG A 224 -17.31 -14.28 15.96
N SER A 225 -18.24 -15.24 16.02
CA SER A 225 -19.62 -15.04 16.49
C SER A 225 -19.78 -15.12 18.03
N ARG A 226 -18.71 -14.81 18.77
CA ARG A 226 -18.71 -14.81 20.26
C ARG A 226 -18.76 -13.40 20.77
#